data_d84855bd1f330ac11151c8839ee36505
#
_entry.id   d84855bd1f330ac11151c8839ee36505
#
_cell.length_a   1.000
_cell.length_b   1.000
_cell.length_c   1.000
_cell.angle_alpha   90.00
_cell.angle_beta   90.00
_cell.angle_gamma   90.00
#
_symmetry.space_group_name_H-M   'P 1'
#
loop_
_entity.id
_entity.type
_entity.pdbx_description
1 polymer ?
#
loop_
_entity_poly.entity_id
_entity_poly.type
_entity_poly.pdbx_seq_one_letter_code
_entity_poly.pdbx_strand_id
1 'polypeptide(L)'
;VFSIHFDETDDVEDGYRTSSLQCDTLLSLTAGKYEVESYEVYDENNSLIEVNNRVTAEFEVADNKTTEADVPVKLYESDEYIKDYYALYEIWKSLHGPEWRYVGEDYPAGCNWDFNKDPDLWGDQPGVSLHSNGRVALVNISGFGFYGDMSPALGQLTELVELYLGTHNDSNLLHY
;
A
#
# COMPACT_ATOMS: atom_id res chain seq x y z
N VAL A 1 5.30 2.69 -15.85
CA VAL A 1 4.10 2.84 -15.02
C VAL A 1 2.96 3.24 -15.92
N PHE A 2 1.85 2.56 -15.87
CA PHE A 2 0.63 2.84 -16.62
C PHE A 2 -0.50 3.12 -15.64
N SER A 3 -1.35 4.09 -15.96
CA SER A 3 -2.59 4.33 -15.23
C SER A 3 -3.75 3.86 -16.09
N ILE A 4 -4.65 3.08 -15.52
CA ILE A 4 -5.81 2.50 -16.17
C ILE A 4 -7.04 2.95 -15.40
N HIS A 5 -8.07 3.43 -16.09
CA HIS A 5 -9.38 3.71 -15.49
C HIS A 5 -10.27 2.50 -15.68
N PHE A 6 -10.97 2.13 -14.63
CA PHE A 6 -11.89 1.01 -14.64
C PHE A 6 -13.33 1.51 -14.45
N ASP A 7 -14.25 0.85 -15.14
CA ASP A 7 -15.67 0.96 -14.84
C ASP A 7 -16.04 -0.18 -13.89
N GLU A 8 -16.73 0.15 -12.79
CA GLU A 8 -17.18 -0.83 -11.81
C GLU A 8 -18.41 -1.58 -12.38
N THR A 9 -18.33 -2.89 -12.47
CA THR A 9 -19.47 -3.75 -12.77
C THR A 9 -19.81 -4.57 -11.55
N ASP A 10 -20.98 -4.34 -10.98
CA ASP A 10 -21.53 -5.12 -9.86
C ASP A 10 -22.08 -6.46 -10.39
N ASP A 11 -21.41 -7.55 -10.08
CA ASP A 11 -21.96 -8.90 -10.21
C ASP A 11 -22.39 -9.42 -8.83
N VAL A 12 -23.66 -9.76 -8.70
CA VAL A 12 -24.21 -10.38 -7.48
C VAL A 12 -24.42 -11.85 -7.75
N GLU A 13 -23.50 -12.69 -7.33
CA GLU A 13 -23.68 -14.14 -7.32
C GLU A 13 -23.73 -14.63 -5.86
N ASP A 14 -24.80 -15.36 -5.50
CA ASP A 14 -25.00 -16.03 -4.19
C ASP A 14 -24.92 -15.16 -2.92
N GLY A 15 -25.30 -13.89 -3.00
CA GLY A 15 -25.37 -13.01 -1.83
C GLY A 15 -24.02 -12.39 -1.41
N TYR A 16 -22.97 -12.66 -2.16
CA TYR A 16 -21.71 -11.96 -2.05
C TYR A 16 -21.58 -10.97 -3.20
N ARG A 17 -21.27 -9.71 -2.90
CA ARG A 17 -20.86 -8.74 -3.91
C ARG A 17 -19.43 -9.03 -4.29
N THR A 18 -19.21 -9.46 -5.53
CA THR A 18 -17.89 -9.42 -6.16
C THR A 18 -17.90 -8.27 -7.15
N SER A 19 -17.19 -7.20 -6.83
CA SER A 19 -16.95 -6.15 -7.81
C SER A 19 -15.84 -6.62 -8.74
N SER A 20 -16.14 -6.76 -10.03
CA SER A 20 -15.13 -6.94 -11.05
C SER A 20 -14.84 -5.62 -11.74
N LEU A 21 -13.56 -5.27 -11.83
CA LEU A 21 -13.11 -4.12 -12.61
C LEU A 21 -12.74 -4.61 -14.01
N GLN A 22 -13.46 -4.13 -15.01
CA GLN A 22 -13.13 -4.39 -16.41
C GLN A 22 -12.61 -3.14 -17.07
N CYS A 23 -11.51 -3.28 -17.78
CA CYS A 23 -10.92 -2.21 -18.58
C CYS A 23 -10.42 -2.76 -19.91
N ASP A 24 -10.97 -2.24 -21.00
CA ASP A 24 -10.49 -2.51 -22.36
C ASP A 24 -9.43 -1.48 -22.74
N THR A 25 -8.26 -1.56 -22.15
CA THR A 25 -7.14 -0.67 -22.49
C THR A 25 -6.13 -1.37 -23.39
N LEU A 26 -5.83 -0.76 -24.52
CA LEU A 26 -4.80 -1.24 -25.45
C LEU A 26 -3.47 -0.56 -25.14
N LEU A 27 -2.48 -1.36 -24.73
CA LEU A 27 -1.11 -0.92 -24.55
C LEU A 27 -0.25 -1.37 -25.73
N SER A 28 0.55 -0.45 -26.27
CA SER A 28 1.54 -0.81 -27.30
C SER A 28 2.86 -1.17 -26.63
N LEU A 29 3.20 -2.45 -26.66
CA LEU A 29 4.43 -3.00 -26.10
C LEU A 29 5.28 -3.62 -27.22
N THR A 30 6.59 -3.65 -27.05
CA THR A 30 7.49 -4.39 -27.94
C THR A 30 7.33 -5.90 -27.67
N ALA A 31 7.66 -6.73 -28.65
CA ALA A 31 7.65 -8.19 -28.45
C ALA A 31 8.58 -8.57 -27.29
N GLY A 32 8.10 -9.42 -26.38
CA GLY A 32 8.85 -9.85 -25.20
C GLY A 32 7.97 -10.43 -24.12
N LYS A 33 8.61 -10.83 -23.01
CA LYS A 33 7.93 -11.30 -21.80
C LYS A 33 7.78 -10.15 -20.84
N TYR A 34 6.62 -10.08 -20.22
CA TYR A 34 6.23 -9.04 -19.27
C TYR A 34 5.64 -9.68 -18.03
N GLU A 35 5.80 -8.99 -16.92
CA GLU A 35 5.16 -9.32 -15.65
C GLU A 35 4.56 -8.06 -15.01
N VAL A 36 3.46 -8.23 -14.30
CA VAL A 36 2.89 -7.19 -13.44
C VAL A 36 3.46 -7.40 -12.05
N GLU A 37 4.49 -6.64 -11.72
CA GLU A 37 5.21 -6.76 -10.45
C GLU A 37 4.40 -6.22 -9.27
N SER A 38 3.64 -5.16 -9.52
CA SER A 38 2.82 -4.50 -8.50
C SER A 38 1.71 -3.66 -9.13
N TYR A 39 0.67 -3.40 -8.35
CA TYR A 39 -0.35 -2.41 -8.69
C TYR A 39 -0.82 -1.65 -7.46
N GLU A 40 -1.34 -0.48 -7.68
CA GLU A 40 -2.02 0.37 -6.70
C GLU A 40 -3.38 0.75 -7.28
N VAL A 41 -4.43 0.70 -6.46
CA VAL A 41 -5.78 1.11 -6.85
C VAL A 41 -6.17 2.35 -6.06
N TYR A 42 -6.69 3.34 -6.73
CA TYR A 42 -7.14 4.59 -6.16
C TYR A 42 -8.63 4.79 -6.44
N ASP A 43 -9.35 5.37 -5.49
CA ASP A 43 -10.74 5.77 -5.66
C ASP A 43 -10.87 7.06 -6.52
N GLU A 44 -12.09 7.49 -6.76
CA GLU A 44 -12.40 8.72 -7.50
C GLU A 44 -11.84 10.00 -6.87
N ASN A 45 -11.54 9.97 -5.57
CA ASN A 45 -10.95 11.07 -4.81
C ASN A 45 -9.42 11.00 -4.76
N ASN A 46 -8.82 10.05 -5.50
CA ASN A 46 -7.39 9.76 -5.51
C ASN A 46 -6.86 9.30 -4.14
N SER A 47 -7.70 8.62 -3.36
CA SER A 47 -7.30 7.94 -2.12
C SER A 47 -6.92 6.49 -2.43
N LEU A 48 -5.79 6.02 -1.91
CA LEU A 48 -5.34 4.64 -2.09
C LEU A 48 -6.32 3.68 -1.39
N ILE A 49 -6.83 2.68 -2.12
CA ILE A 49 -7.78 1.69 -1.62
C ILE A 49 -7.26 0.25 -1.66
N GLU A 50 -6.26 -0.01 -2.49
CA GLU A 50 -5.63 -1.33 -2.57
C GLU A 50 -4.19 -1.20 -3.05
N VAL A 51 -3.31 -2.06 -2.55
CA VAL A 51 -1.94 -2.21 -3.04
C VAL A 51 -1.56 -3.69 -3.09
N ASN A 52 -0.87 -4.08 -4.15
CA ASN A 52 -0.28 -5.40 -4.27
C ASN A 52 1.17 -5.26 -4.76
N ASN A 53 2.12 -5.75 -3.97
CA ASN A 53 3.55 -5.75 -4.26
C ASN A 53 4.09 -7.12 -4.68
N ARG A 54 3.24 -7.96 -5.26
CA ARG A 54 3.59 -9.30 -5.77
C ARG A 54 3.29 -9.40 -7.25
N VAL A 55 4.07 -10.19 -7.95
CA VAL A 55 3.76 -10.57 -9.34
C VAL A 55 2.37 -11.20 -9.38
N THR A 56 1.48 -10.59 -10.14
CA THR A 56 0.08 -11.01 -10.26
C THR A 56 -0.25 -11.61 -11.61
N ALA A 57 0.50 -11.23 -12.65
CA ALA A 57 0.30 -11.75 -14.00
C ALA A 57 1.63 -11.76 -14.76
N GLU A 58 1.81 -12.78 -15.59
CA GLU A 58 2.89 -12.91 -16.57
C GLU A 58 2.28 -13.14 -17.94
N PHE A 59 2.79 -12.46 -18.98
CA PHE A 59 2.31 -12.64 -20.34
C PHE A 59 3.42 -12.40 -21.36
N GLU A 60 3.23 -12.90 -22.57
CA GLU A 60 4.20 -12.74 -23.68
C GLU A 60 3.54 -12.00 -24.83
N VAL A 61 4.15 -10.91 -25.26
CA VAL A 61 3.74 -10.13 -26.42
C VAL A 61 4.52 -10.60 -27.64
N ALA A 62 3.81 -11.05 -28.68
CA ALA A 62 4.41 -11.43 -29.95
C ALA A 62 4.38 -10.24 -30.92
N ASP A 63 5.35 -10.20 -31.85
CA ASP A 63 5.44 -9.12 -32.83
C ASP A 63 4.19 -9.06 -33.72
N ASN A 64 3.64 -7.87 -33.89
CA ASN A 64 2.42 -7.56 -34.66
C ASN A 64 1.18 -8.37 -34.25
N LYS A 65 1.06 -8.74 -32.98
CA LYS A 65 -0.13 -9.43 -32.43
C LYS A 65 -0.70 -8.70 -31.24
N THR A 66 -2.00 -8.85 -31.03
CA THR A 66 -2.67 -8.48 -29.79
C THR A 66 -2.61 -9.68 -28.85
N THR A 67 -2.20 -9.43 -27.61
CA THR A 67 -2.24 -10.42 -26.52
C THR A 67 -3.21 -9.91 -25.48
N GLU A 68 -4.16 -10.74 -25.08
CA GLU A 68 -5.02 -10.48 -23.93
C GLU A 68 -4.30 -10.95 -22.66
N ALA A 69 -4.29 -10.13 -21.63
CA ALA A 69 -3.70 -10.45 -20.35
C ALA A 69 -4.67 -10.12 -19.23
N ASP A 70 -5.04 -11.15 -18.47
CA ASP A 70 -5.86 -10.98 -17.28
C ASP A 70 -4.96 -10.62 -16.09
N VAL A 71 -5.24 -9.48 -15.47
CA VAL A 71 -4.57 -9.05 -14.25
C VAL A 71 -5.60 -9.10 -13.11
N PRO A 72 -5.54 -10.12 -12.24
CA PRO A 72 -6.50 -10.22 -11.14
C PRO A 72 -6.24 -9.11 -10.11
N VAL A 73 -7.15 -8.16 -10.07
CA VAL A 73 -7.17 -7.10 -9.05
C VAL A 73 -8.18 -7.49 -7.98
N LYS A 74 -7.73 -7.63 -6.74
CA LYS A 74 -8.63 -7.85 -5.60
C LYS A 74 -8.93 -6.50 -4.97
N LEU A 75 -10.21 -6.20 -4.84
CA LEU A 75 -10.68 -5.11 -4.00
C LEU A 75 -11.20 -5.73 -2.70
N TYR A 76 -10.61 -5.32 -1.58
CA TYR A 76 -11.18 -5.63 -0.29
C TYR A 76 -12.25 -4.59 0.01
N GLU A 77 -13.48 -5.04 0.38
CA GLU A 77 -14.46 -4.12 0.96
C GLU A 77 -13.80 -3.42 2.16
N SER A 78 -13.92 -2.09 2.17
CA SER A 78 -13.15 -1.23 3.06
C SER A 78 -13.60 -1.35 4.51
N ASP A 79 -13.07 -2.30 5.23
CA ASP A 79 -13.05 -2.20 6.67
C ASP A 79 -12.16 -1.02 7.08
N GLU A 80 -12.55 -0.30 8.12
CA GLU A 80 -11.86 0.91 8.54
C GLU A 80 -10.38 0.67 8.90
N TYR A 81 -10.02 -0.53 9.38
CA TYR A 81 -8.61 -0.87 9.68
C TYR A 81 -7.77 -1.06 8.40
N ILE A 82 -8.37 -1.49 7.28
CA ILE A 82 -7.68 -1.59 5.98
C ILE A 82 -7.33 -0.18 5.49
N LYS A 83 -8.19 0.81 5.70
CA LYS A 83 -7.88 2.21 5.40
C LYS A 83 -6.69 2.72 6.21
N ASP A 84 -6.60 2.36 7.49
CA ASP A 84 -5.44 2.69 8.32
C ASP A 84 -4.16 2.04 7.77
N TYR A 85 -4.23 0.78 7.32
CA TYR A 85 -3.10 0.09 6.69
C TYR A 85 -2.58 0.85 5.48
N TYR A 86 -3.47 1.25 4.56
CA TYR A 86 -3.06 1.99 3.38
C TYR A 86 -2.60 3.42 3.70
N ALA A 87 -3.17 4.05 4.72
CA ALA A 87 -2.68 5.33 5.21
C ALA A 87 -1.22 5.23 5.72
N LEU A 88 -0.90 4.16 6.45
CA LEU A 88 0.47 3.89 6.90
C LEU A 88 1.40 3.58 5.71
N TYR A 89 0.92 2.87 4.69
CA TYR A 89 1.70 2.63 3.47
C TYR A 89 2.06 3.94 2.76
N GLU A 90 1.11 4.86 2.60
CA GLU A 90 1.36 6.17 2.00
C GLU A 90 2.33 7.03 2.83
N ILE A 91 2.24 6.98 4.17
CA ILE A 91 3.19 7.64 5.06
C ILE A 91 4.59 7.04 4.88
N TRP A 92 4.70 5.72 4.89
CA TRP A 92 5.95 5.00 4.69
C TRP A 92 6.59 5.35 3.34
N LYS A 93 5.81 5.35 2.28
CA LYS A 93 6.26 5.68 0.92
C LYS A 93 6.75 7.14 0.82
N SER A 94 6.01 8.10 1.38
CA SER A 94 6.37 9.53 1.34
C SER A 94 7.61 9.86 2.17
N LEU A 95 7.89 9.05 3.17
CA LEU A 95 9.07 9.19 4.04
C LEU A 95 10.22 8.25 3.65
N HIS A 96 10.29 7.82 2.38
CA HIS A 96 11.33 6.92 1.85
C HIS A 96 11.45 5.60 2.60
N GLY A 97 10.31 5.01 2.93
CA GLY A 97 10.18 3.77 3.71
C GLY A 97 11.09 2.61 3.29
N PRO A 98 11.30 2.31 1.99
CA PRO A 98 12.22 1.25 1.57
C PRO A 98 13.66 1.42 2.10
N GLU A 99 14.04 2.64 2.44
CA GLU A 99 15.39 2.97 2.94
C GLU A 99 15.48 2.97 4.47
N TRP A 100 14.35 2.84 5.17
CA TRP A 100 14.34 2.83 6.63
C TRP A 100 15.18 1.71 7.19
N ARG A 101 15.93 2.02 8.23
CA ARG A 101 16.75 1.08 9.00
C ARG A 101 16.72 1.49 10.45
N TYR A 102 15.96 0.75 11.24
CA TYR A 102 15.82 1.06 12.67
C TYR A 102 17.15 1.02 13.40
N VAL A 103 17.40 2.04 14.21
CA VAL A 103 18.53 2.16 15.12
C VAL A 103 18.00 2.51 16.51
N GLY A 104 18.03 1.54 17.41
CA GLY A 104 17.53 1.66 18.77
C GLY A 104 17.61 0.32 19.51
N GLU A 105 17.01 0.26 20.68
CA GLU A 105 17.04 -0.92 21.56
C GLU A 105 15.70 -1.69 21.59
N ASP A 106 14.59 -1.06 21.18
CA ASP A 106 13.24 -1.63 21.31
C ASP A 106 12.93 -2.71 20.26
N TYR A 107 13.57 -2.63 19.08
CA TYR A 107 13.34 -3.54 17.97
C TYR A 107 14.66 -4.06 17.40
N PRO A 108 14.64 -5.15 16.61
CA PRO A 108 15.83 -5.64 15.92
C PRO A 108 16.48 -4.56 15.05
N ALA A 109 17.81 -4.42 15.16
CA ALA A 109 18.55 -3.45 14.38
C ALA A 109 18.33 -3.64 12.87
N GLY A 110 18.06 -2.55 12.16
CA GLY A 110 17.79 -2.54 10.74
C GLY A 110 16.40 -3.01 10.32
N CYS A 111 15.48 -3.31 11.27
CA CYS A 111 14.10 -3.66 10.91
C CYS A 111 13.37 -2.51 10.22
N ASN A 112 12.32 -2.85 9.52
CA ASN A 112 11.47 -1.95 8.76
C ASN A 112 10.03 -2.48 8.76
N TRP A 113 9.09 -1.69 8.31
CA TRP A 113 7.74 -2.16 8.03
C TRP A 113 7.71 -3.08 6.80
N ASP A 114 6.84 -4.08 6.84
CA ASP A 114 6.67 -5.07 5.77
C ASP A 114 5.23 -5.05 5.24
N PHE A 115 5.01 -4.36 4.15
CA PHE A 115 3.71 -4.26 3.47
C PHE A 115 3.40 -5.46 2.55
N ASN A 116 4.21 -6.53 2.57
CA ASN A 116 3.85 -7.80 1.95
C ASN A 116 3.03 -8.69 2.89
N LYS A 117 2.84 -8.27 4.14
CA LYS A 117 1.96 -8.94 5.09
C LYS A 117 0.50 -8.66 4.76
N ASP A 118 -0.36 -9.61 5.12
CA ASP A 118 -1.79 -9.38 5.13
C ASP A 118 -2.13 -8.25 6.14
N PRO A 119 -3.06 -7.33 5.81
CA PRO A 119 -3.51 -6.29 6.74
C PRO A 119 -3.94 -6.80 8.12
N ASP A 120 -4.52 -7.99 8.21
CA ASP A 120 -4.92 -8.62 9.47
C ASP A 120 -3.75 -8.89 10.44
N LEU A 121 -2.53 -8.96 9.92
CA LEU A 121 -1.31 -9.20 10.71
C LEU A 121 -0.52 -7.91 10.96
N TRP A 122 -1.10 -6.76 10.67
CA TRP A 122 -0.36 -5.50 10.64
C TRP A 122 0.09 -4.98 12.02
N GLY A 123 -0.64 -5.33 13.09
CA GLY A 123 -0.24 -5.01 14.48
C GLY A 123 1.13 -5.54 14.91
N ASP A 124 1.74 -6.43 14.13
CA ASP A 124 3.10 -6.93 14.36
C ASP A 124 4.21 -6.05 13.79
N GLN A 125 3.87 -4.93 13.17
CA GLN A 125 4.88 -4.01 12.63
C GLN A 125 5.56 -3.22 13.76
N PRO A 126 6.88 -3.04 13.68
CA PRO A 126 7.62 -2.32 14.71
C PRO A 126 7.13 -0.87 14.83
N GLY A 127 6.77 -0.46 16.03
CA GLY A 127 6.26 0.87 16.32
C GLY A 127 4.80 1.13 15.99
N VAL A 128 4.03 0.10 15.62
CA VAL A 128 2.59 0.21 15.44
C VAL A 128 1.87 -0.55 16.53
N SER A 129 0.87 0.09 17.15
CA SER A 129 -0.04 -0.56 18.09
C SER A 129 -1.49 -0.29 17.68
N LEU A 130 -2.34 -1.28 17.86
CA LEU A 130 -3.74 -1.23 17.48
C LEU A 130 -4.65 -1.15 18.71
N HIS A 131 -5.80 -0.52 18.55
CA HIS A 131 -6.95 -0.68 19.42
C HIS A 131 -7.53 -2.10 19.30
N SER A 132 -8.40 -2.48 20.23
CA SER A 132 -9.09 -3.78 20.22
C SER A 132 -9.97 -4.00 18.97
N ASN A 133 -10.37 -2.93 18.29
CA ASN A 133 -11.13 -2.96 17.04
C ASN A 133 -10.26 -3.04 15.78
N GLY A 134 -8.92 -3.17 15.95
CA GLY A 134 -7.97 -3.25 14.85
C GLY A 134 -7.51 -1.90 14.27
N ARG A 135 -8.09 -0.77 14.74
CA ARG A 135 -7.68 0.57 14.29
C ARG A 135 -6.33 0.96 14.87
N VAL A 136 -5.55 1.76 14.13
CA VAL A 136 -4.24 2.22 14.57
C VAL A 136 -4.39 3.21 15.74
N ALA A 137 -3.80 2.84 16.89
CA ALA A 137 -3.81 3.63 18.12
C ALA A 137 -2.50 4.43 18.31
N LEU A 138 -1.37 3.83 17.96
CA LEU A 138 -0.05 4.43 18.16
C LEU A 138 0.83 4.16 16.95
N VAL A 139 1.58 5.18 16.54
CA VAL A 139 2.66 5.08 15.56
C VAL A 139 3.93 5.70 16.16
N ASN A 140 4.98 4.89 16.28
CA ASN A 140 6.29 5.33 16.73
C ASN A 140 7.34 4.95 15.69
N ILE A 141 7.75 5.91 14.88
CA ILE A 141 8.80 5.76 13.88
C ILE A 141 10.12 6.46 14.28
N SER A 142 10.30 6.68 15.58
CA SER A 142 11.58 7.18 16.11
C SER A 142 12.71 6.18 15.82
N GLY A 143 13.83 6.69 15.39
CA GLY A 143 15.01 5.87 15.11
C GLY A 143 15.00 5.09 13.80
N PHE A 144 13.98 5.24 12.95
CA PHE A 144 13.91 4.56 11.64
C PHE A 144 14.76 5.23 10.54
N GLY A 145 15.24 6.45 10.78
CA GLY A 145 16.09 7.17 9.82
C GLY A 145 15.30 7.65 8.59
N PHE A 146 14.03 7.94 8.75
CA PHE A 146 13.20 8.45 7.66
C PHE A 146 13.56 9.89 7.27
N TYR A 147 13.21 10.25 6.05
CA TYR A 147 13.31 11.64 5.56
C TYR A 147 12.23 11.89 4.49
N GLY A 148 11.85 13.13 4.28
CA GLY A 148 10.86 13.55 3.29
C GLY A 148 9.73 14.37 3.89
N ASP A 149 8.63 14.42 3.13
CA ASP A 149 7.43 15.16 3.49
C ASP A 149 6.37 14.20 4.07
N MET A 150 5.70 14.63 5.14
CA MET A 150 4.63 13.84 5.73
C MET A 150 3.42 13.77 4.78
N SER A 151 2.98 12.56 4.49
CA SER A 151 1.77 12.34 3.67
C SER A 151 0.52 12.91 4.32
N PRO A 152 -0.38 13.55 3.55
CA PRO A 152 -1.72 13.91 4.01
C PRO A 152 -2.55 12.71 4.51
N ALA A 153 -2.19 11.49 4.12
CA ALA A 153 -2.82 10.26 4.59
C ALA A 153 -2.75 10.09 6.12
N LEU A 154 -1.84 10.80 6.81
CA LEU A 154 -1.84 10.86 8.26
C LEU A 154 -3.21 11.27 8.83
N GLY A 155 -3.94 12.15 8.16
CA GLY A 155 -5.29 12.57 8.55
C GLY A 155 -6.36 11.47 8.44
N GLN A 156 -6.06 10.35 7.78
CA GLN A 156 -6.97 9.20 7.67
C GLN A 156 -6.89 8.28 8.89
N LEU A 157 -5.84 8.38 9.69
CA LEU A 157 -5.68 7.63 10.94
C LEU A 157 -6.54 8.26 12.05
N THR A 158 -7.86 8.17 11.91
CA THR A 158 -8.83 8.93 12.74
C THR A 158 -8.90 8.48 14.19
N GLU A 159 -8.41 7.27 14.52
CA GLU A 159 -8.32 6.76 15.88
C GLU A 159 -6.90 6.80 16.47
N LEU A 160 -5.97 7.44 15.77
CA LEU A 160 -4.61 7.62 16.26
C LEU A 160 -4.59 8.50 17.50
N VAL A 161 -4.00 7.98 18.58
CA VAL A 161 -3.87 8.66 19.88
C VAL A 161 -2.45 9.18 20.10
N GLU A 162 -1.46 8.41 19.67
CA GLU A 162 -0.05 8.72 19.91
C GLU A 162 0.77 8.64 18.62
N LEU A 163 1.56 9.68 18.37
CA LEU A 163 2.46 9.76 17.22
C LEU A 163 3.84 10.21 17.66
N TYR A 164 4.84 9.36 17.48
CA TYR A 164 6.24 9.65 17.76
C TYR A 164 7.06 9.64 16.47
N LEU A 165 7.60 10.80 16.12
CA LEU A 165 8.37 11.00 14.89
C LEU A 165 9.87 11.05 15.11
N GLY A 166 10.30 11.04 16.36
CA GLY A 166 11.72 11.05 16.68
C GLY A 166 12.06 11.83 17.93
N THR A 167 13.35 11.83 18.22
CA THR A 167 13.96 12.56 19.33
C THR A 167 15.06 13.47 18.80
N HIS A 168 15.63 14.34 19.65
CA HIS A 168 16.76 15.20 19.27
C HIS A 168 18.04 14.42 18.83
N ASN A 169 18.08 13.12 19.08
CA ASN A 169 19.27 12.30 18.84
C ASN A 169 19.11 11.31 17.70
N ASP A 170 17.95 11.26 17.03
CA ASP A 170 17.79 10.37 15.89
C ASP A 170 18.06 11.07 14.54
N SER A 171 18.14 10.27 13.50
CA SER A 171 18.50 10.73 12.16
C SER A 171 17.27 11.05 11.29
N ASN A 172 16.09 11.15 11.90
CA ASN A 172 14.86 11.45 11.19
C ASN A 172 14.82 12.90 10.71
N LEU A 173 14.40 13.13 9.46
CA LEU A 173 14.35 14.45 8.84
C LEU A 173 12.98 14.65 8.16
N LEU A 174 12.19 15.59 8.67
CA LEU A 174 11.00 16.08 7.97
C LEU A 174 11.35 17.36 7.21
N HIS A 175 10.89 17.44 5.97
CA HIS A 175 10.89 18.69 5.22
C HIS A 175 9.62 19.49 5.56
N TYR A 176 9.72 20.81 5.58
CA TYR A 176 8.64 21.76 5.84
C TYR A 176 8.33 22.56 4.59
#